data_21465b12ffe71f48029804f63a5726de
#
_entry.id   21465b12ffe71f48029804f63a5726de
#
_cell.length_a   1.000
_cell.length_b   1.000
_cell.length_c   1.000
_cell.angle_alpha   90.00
_cell.angle_beta   90.00
_cell.angle_gamma   90.00
#
_symmetry.space_group_name_H-M   'P 1'
#
loop_
_entity.id
_entity.type
_entity.pdbx_description
1 polymer ?
#
loop_
_entity_poly.entity_id
_entity_poly.type
_entity_poly.pdbx_seq_one_letter_code
_entity_poly.pdbx_strand_id
1 'polypeptide(L)'
;MSENQSLKEKTAKGLFWGGFSNGIQQLLNLGFGIVLARLLDASDYGMVGMLTIFSAIAAALQEGGFISALTNRKETLHKDYNAVFWFSLMCSTTIYILLFFAAPLIADFYDTPELIPLSRLSFLGFVISSMSIAPRAYLFKNLRIKDTTVISISSLIVSGIVGITLAANGFAYWGVALQSISFITVMTILNFYFSHWRPRFRFDFTPIKEMIGFSSKIIITNIFTIINNNLFSVLLGKFYSEREVGNFTQANKWNGMGHTTITGMINGIAQPVFTRVADDKARQLAVFRKLLRFTAFISFPAMLGLSLVSKELIIITITEKWLPSADILQLLCIWGAFIPVINLFSNLLISRGHSSIYMWSTIRLSLLQIVAVCAIYPYGLKWMLRIFVIINIGWLFVWFRFVKREIGLRLRDMLKDISPYLSLSIVLVVSTHYATQPIENLYLNMAAKIIM
;
A
#
# COMPACT_ATOMS: atom_id res chain seq x y z
N MET A 1 35.69 -2.54 -21.14
CA MET A 1 35.64 -1.67 -19.93
C MET A 1 34.52 -0.60 -19.98
N SER A 2 34.02 -0.19 -21.12
CA SER A 2 33.00 0.87 -21.27
C SER A 2 31.56 0.50 -20.88
N GLU A 3 31.13 -0.74 -21.08
CA GLU A 3 29.77 -1.18 -20.85
C GLU A 3 29.43 -1.34 -19.35
N ASN A 4 30.38 -1.83 -18.55
CA ASN A 4 30.24 -1.98 -17.11
C ASN A 4 30.25 -0.64 -16.33
N GLN A 5 30.99 0.37 -16.83
CA GLN A 5 30.97 1.72 -16.26
C GLN A 5 29.62 2.41 -16.55
N SER A 6 29.11 2.25 -17.78
CA SER A 6 27.79 2.78 -18.15
C SER A 6 26.64 2.18 -17.33
N LEU A 7 26.69 0.89 -17.03
CA LEU A 7 25.65 0.24 -16.21
C LEU A 7 25.70 0.68 -14.73
N LYS A 8 26.90 0.80 -14.14
CA LYS A 8 27.06 1.33 -12.78
C LYS A 8 26.56 2.76 -12.65
N GLU A 9 26.88 3.60 -13.62
CA GLU A 9 26.43 4.99 -13.61
C GLU A 9 24.93 5.12 -13.81
N LYS A 10 24.33 4.34 -14.71
CA LYS A 10 22.86 4.26 -14.87
C LYS A 10 22.17 3.76 -13.61
N THR A 11 22.75 2.76 -12.94
CA THR A 11 22.20 2.22 -11.70
C THR A 11 22.28 3.24 -10.56
N ALA A 12 23.42 3.94 -10.38
CA ALA A 12 23.58 4.98 -9.38
C ALA A 12 22.62 6.16 -9.60
N LYS A 13 22.52 6.64 -10.84
CA LYS A 13 21.53 7.65 -11.23
C LYS A 13 20.11 7.17 -10.99
N GLY A 14 19.82 5.90 -11.31
CA GLY A 14 18.52 5.29 -11.07
C GLY A 14 18.14 5.25 -9.59
N LEU A 15 19.06 4.86 -8.72
CA LEU A 15 18.86 4.84 -7.27
C LEU A 15 18.62 6.26 -6.71
N PHE A 16 19.41 7.24 -7.17
CA PHE A 16 19.22 8.63 -6.77
C PHE A 16 17.84 9.16 -7.19
N TRP A 17 17.48 9.02 -8.48
CA TRP A 17 16.19 9.48 -8.98
C TRP A 17 15.01 8.72 -8.36
N GLY A 18 15.15 7.43 -8.09
CA GLY A 18 14.13 6.63 -7.41
C GLY A 18 13.89 7.09 -5.98
N GLY A 19 14.96 7.29 -5.20
CA GLY A 19 14.88 7.82 -3.83
C GLY A 19 14.30 9.24 -3.79
N PHE A 20 14.79 10.12 -4.65
CA PHE A 20 14.32 11.50 -4.81
C PHE A 20 12.83 11.54 -5.21
N SER A 21 12.43 10.70 -6.16
CA SER A 21 11.04 10.56 -6.59
C SER A 21 10.13 10.18 -5.45
N ASN A 22 10.50 9.14 -4.69
CA ASN A 22 9.70 8.67 -3.56
C ASN A 22 9.58 9.76 -2.47
N GLY A 23 10.65 10.46 -2.15
CA GLY A 23 10.63 11.54 -1.16
C GLY A 23 9.71 12.68 -1.57
N ILE A 24 9.85 13.18 -2.80
CA ILE A 24 8.97 14.25 -3.31
C ILE A 24 7.51 13.81 -3.38
N GLN A 25 7.24 12.60 -3.89
CA GLN A 25 5.88 12.09 -3.96
C GLN A 25 5.24 11.99 -2.57
N GLN A 26 5.98 11.56 -1.55
CA GLN A 26 5.47 11.51 -0.17
C GLN A 26 5.16 12.90 0.38
N LEU A 27 6.03 13.89 0.14
CA LEU A 27 5.80 15.28 0.54
C LEU A 27 4.58 15.89 -0.16
N LEU A 28 4.45 15.70 -1.47
CA LEU A 28 3.30 16.19 -2.24
C LEU A 28 1.99 15.50 -1.82
N ASN A 29 2.01 14.17 -1.63
CA ASN A 29 0.86 13.40 -1.13
C ASN A 29 0.43 13.86 0.27
N LEU A 30 1.40 14.18 1.13
CA LEU A 30 1.14 14.72 2.45
C LEU A 30 0.52 16.12 2.33
N GLY A 31 1.14 17.03 1.57
CA GLY A 31 0.66 18.39 1.40
C GLY A 31 -0.75 18.46 0.80
N PHE A 32 -0.96 17.81 -0.35
CA PHE A 32 -2.30 17.75 -0.97
C PHE A 32 -3.31 17.02 -0.08
N GLY A 33 -2.87 15.95 0.61
CA GLY A 33 -3.72 15.22 1.54
C GLY A 33 -4.18 16.05 2.73
N ILE A 34 -3.32 16.91 3.29
CA ILE A 34 -3.67 17.82 4.38
C ILE A 34 -4.67 18.87 3.89
N VAL A 35 -4.42 19.51 2.75
CA VAL A 35 -5.33 20.53 2.20
C VAL A 35 -6.71 19.93 1.93
N LEU A 36 -6.77 18.80 1.26
CA LEU A 36 -8.05 18.11 0.98
C LEU A 36 -8.77 17.69 2.26
N ALA A 37 -8.07 17.15 3.26
CA ALA A 37 -8.69 16.75 4.52
C ALA A 37 -9.20 17.96 5.34
N ARG A 38 -8.66 19.15 5.13
CA ARG A 38 -9.20 20.38 5.72
C ARG A 38 -10.48 20.86 5.02
N LEU A 39 -10.59 20.66 3.71
CA LEU A 39 -11.75 21.06 2.90
C LEU A 39 -12.91 20.07 2.98
N LEU A 40 -12.60 18.77 3.03
CA LEU A 40 -13.57 17.66 2.94
C LEU A 40 -13.84 17.04 4.31
N ASP A 41 -14.97 16.34 4.42
CA ASP A 41 -15.37 15.63 5.61
C ASP A 41 -15.08 14.12 5.55
N ALA A 42 -15.29 13.43 6.67
CA ALA A 42 -15.03 11.99 6.75
C ALA A 42 -15.98 11.19 5.84
N SER A 43 -17.24 11.62 5.67
CA SER A 43 -18.17 10.97 4.74
C SER A 43 -17.69 11.04 3.29
N ASP A 44 -17.09 12.16 2.86
CA ASP A 44 -16.53 12.29 1.50
C ASP A 44 -15.44 11.27 1.21
N TYR A 45 -14.52 11.10 2.17
CA TYR A 45 -13.48 10.08 2.06
C TYR A 45 -14.04 8.67 2.17
N GLY A 46 -15.09 8.49 2.96
CA GLY A 46 -15.78 7.23 3.12
C GLY A 46 -16.43 6.74 1.84
N MET A 47 -17.12 7.61 1.12
CA MET A 47 -17.74 7.30 -0.17
C MET A 47 -16.73 6.72 -1.18
N VAL A 48 -15.56 7.33 -1.30
CA VAL A 48 -14.50 6.81 -2.16
C VAL A 48 -13.83 5.58 -1.54
N GLY A 49 -13.70 5.54 -0.22
CA GLY A 49 -13.13 4.43 0.54
C GLY A 49 -13.90 3.11 0.36
N MET A 50 -15.24 3.16 0.29
CA MET A 50 -16.10 2.00 0.01
C MET A 50 -15.82 1.37 -1.37
N LEU A 51 -15.39 2.17 -2.34
CA LEU A 51 -15.09 1.70 -3.70
C LEU A 51 -13.65 1.17 -3.83
N THR A 52 -12.79 1.38 -2.84
CA THR A 52 -11.35 1.07 -2.95
C THR A 52 -11.08 -0.40 -3.22
N ILE A 53 -11.83 -1.32 -2.61
CA ILE A 53 -11.63 -2.76 -2.81
C ILE A 53 -11.93 -3.17 -4.26
N PHE A 54 -13.03 -2.68 -4.83
CA PHE A 54 -13.40 -2.98 -6.21
C PHE A 54 -12.37 -2.43 -7.18
N SER A 55 -11.90 -1.21 -6.91
CA SER A 55 -10.84 -0.56 -7.66
C SER A 55 -9.52 -1.34 -7.61
N ALA A 56 -9.12 -1.80 -6.44
CA ALA A 56 -7.88 -2.53 -6.24
C ALA A 56 -7.92 -3.93 -6.89
N ILE A 57 -9.05 -4.65 -6.79
CA ILE A 57 -9.23 -5.97 -7.44
C ILE A 57 -9.20 -5.80 -8.97
N ALA A 58 -9.91 -4.81 -9.51
CA ALA A 58 -9.93 -4.55 -10.94
C ALA A 58 -8.53 -4.19 -11.45
N ALA A 59 -7.78 -3.36 -10.73
CA ALA A 59 -6.39 -3.03 -11.05
C ALA A 59 -5.47 -4.28 -11.05
N ALA A 60 -5.62 -5.17 -10.06
CA ALA A 60 -4.85 -6.40 -10.00
C ALA A 60 -5.14 -7.36 -11.17
N LEU A 61 -6.41 -7.48 -11.55
CA LEU A 61 -6.82 -8.28 -12.71
C LEU A 61 -6.26 -7.68 -14.02
N GLN A 62 -6.31 -6.36 -14.15
CA GLN A 62 -5.86 -5.62 -15.30
C GLN A 62 -4.35 -5.69 -15.50
N GLU A 63 -3.57 -5.42 -14.44
CA GLU A 63 -2.11 -5.51 -14.53
C GLU A 63 -1.62 -6.93 -14.75
N GLY A 64 -2.31 -7.92 -14.19
CA GLY A 64 -2.06 -9.35 -14.42
C GLY A 64 -0.61 -9.81 -14.25
N GLY A 65 0.25 -8.99 -13.65
CA GLY A 65 1.69 -9.23 -13.60
C GLY A 65 2.41 -9.05 -14.95
N PHE A 66 1.73 -8.50 -15.97
CA PHE A 66 2.30 -8.33 -17.32
C PHE A 66 3.50 -7.40 -17.36
N ILE A 67 3.53 -6.36 -16.51
CA ILE A 67 4.70 -5.48 -16.39
C ILE A 67 5.92 -6.32 -15.98
N SER A 68 5.77 -7.16 -14.95
CA SER A 68 6.83 -8.05 -14.49
C SER A 68 7.20 -9.10 -15.54
N ALA A 69 6.21 -9.68 -16.23
CA ALA A 69 6.43 -10.66 -17.26
C ALA A 69 7.20 -10.08 -18.46
N LEU A 70 6.82 -8.88 -18.93
CA LEU A 70 7.56 -8.17 -20.01
C LEU A 70 8.98 -7.80 -19.59
N THR A 71 9.16 -7.36 -18.35
CA THR A 71 10.48 -6.94 -17.85
C THR A 71 11.44 -8.11 -17.70
N ASN A 72 10.94 -9.28 -17.28
CA ASN A 72 11.76 -10.48 -17.07
C ASN A 72 12.13 -11.20 -18.37
N ARG A 73 11.50 -10.93 -19.49
CA ARG A 73 11.92 -11.47 -20.80
C ARG A 73 13.28 -10.91 -21.19
N LYS A 74 14.19 -11.77 -21.69
CA LYS A 74 15.51 -11.33 -22.19
C LYS A 74 15.36 -10.31 -23.32
N GLU A 75 14.56 -10.65 -24.31
CA GLU A 75 14.21 -9.80 -25.44
C GLU A 75 12.71 -9.54 -25.48
N THR A 76 12.31 -8.33 -25.68
CA THR A 76 10.92 -7.90 -25.88
C THR A 76 10.79 -7.14 -27.17
N LEU A 77 9.95 -7.66 -28.04
CA LEU A 77 9.65 -7.06 -29.33
C LEU A 77 8.41 -6.17 -29.22
N HIS A 78 8.22 -5.31 -30.20
CA HIS A 78 7.03 -4.45 -30.29
C HIS A 78 5.70 -5.26 -30.19
N LYS A 79 5.68 -6.49 -30.77
CA LYS A 79 4.54 -7.39 -30.72
C LYS A 79 4.13 -7.80 -29.30
N ASP A 80 5.11 -7.94 -28.37
CA ASP A 80 4.85 -8.35 -26.99
C ASP A 80 4.15 -7.20 -26.22
N TYR A 81 4.66 -5.97 -26.35
CA TYR A 81 4.02 -4.79 -25.79
C TYR A 81 2.62 -4.56 -26.39
N ASN A 82 2.48 -4.77 -27.70
CA ASN A 82 1.23 -4.58 -28.42
C ASN A 82 0.18 -5.62 -27.98
N ALA A 83 0.58 -6.88 -27.78
CA ALA A 83 -0.29 -7.93 -27.25
C ALA A 83 -0.80 -7.58 -25.83
N VAL A 84 0.10 -7.15 -24.94
CA VAL A 84 -0.25 -6.73 -23.57
C VAL A 84 -1.17 -5.52 -23.60
N PHE A 85 -0.91 -4.52 -24.44
CA PHE A 85 -1.76 -3.34 -24.56
C PHE A 85 -3.20 -3.71 -24.90
N TRP A 86 -3.41 -4.46 -25.99
CA TRP A 86 -4.76 -4.81 -26.44
C TRP A 86 -5.46 -5.76 -25.49
N PHE A 87 -4.74 -6.74 -24.93
CA PHE A 87 -5.30 -7.64 -23.93
C PHE A 87 -5.76 -6.89 -22.67
N SER A 88 -4.90 -6.02 -22.13
CA SER A 88 -5.23 -5.23 -20.94
C SER A 88 -6.40 -4.27 -21.19
N LEU A 89 -6.45 -3.65 -22.36
CA LEU A 89 -7.57 -2.77 -22.75
C LEU A 89 -8.88 -3.54 -22.86
N MET A 90 -8.87 -4.70 -23.52
CA MET A 90 -10.07 -5.56 -23.63
C MET A 90 -10.52 -6.05 -22.26
N CYS A 91 -9.60 -6.55 -21.44
CA CYS A 91 -9.88 -7.01 -20.09
C CYS A 91 -10.47 -5.88 -19.22
N SER A 92 -9.87 -4.70 -19.24
CA SER A 92 -10.36 -3.54 -18.47
C SER A 92 -11.70 -3.04 -18.92
N THR A 93 -11.95 -3.01 -20.25
CA THR A 93 -13.23 -2.60 -20.79
C THR A 93 -14.32 -3.62 -20.38
N THR A 94 -14.02 -4.91 -20.42
CA THR A 94 -14.94 -5.95 -19.96
C THR A 94 -15.24 -5.80 -18.46
N ILE A 95 -14.19 -5.63 -17.64
CA ILE A 95 -14.35 -5.39 -16.18
C ILE A 95 -15.16 -4.12 -15.93
N TYR A 96 -14.88 -3.05 -16.65
CA TYR A 96 -15.63 -1.79 -16.51
C TYR A 96 -17.12 -1.99 -16.85
N ILE A 97 -17.46 -2.67 -17.95
CA ILE A 97 -18.85 -2.95 -18.32
C ILE A 97 -19.53 -3.79 -17.23
N LEU A 98 -18.88 -4.83 -16.73
CA LEU A 98 -19.42 -5.65 -15.65
C LEU A 98 -19.67 -4.82 -14.37
N LEU A 99 -18.71 -3.99 -13.96
CA LEU A 99 -18.83 -3.14 -12.78
C LEU A 99 -19.84 -1.99 -12.99
N PHE A 100 -19.99 -1.48 -14.21
CA PHE A 100 -20.99 -0.48 -14.54
C PHE A 100 -22.42 -0.98 -14.32
N PHE A 101 -22.70 -2.22 -14.72
CA PHE A 101 -23.98 -2.88 -14.46
C PHE A 101 -24.11 -3.40 -13.02
N ALA A 102 -23.00 -3.71 -12.37
CA ALA A 102 -22.99 -4.09 -10.96
C ALA A 102 -23.08 -2.88 -9.99
N ALA A 103 -22.97 -1.65 -10.48
CA ALA A 103 -23.01 -0.45 -9.65
C ALA A 103 -24.26 -0.36 -8.74
N PRO A 104 -25.49 -0.68 -9.19
CA PRO A 104 -26.64 -0.73 -8.30
C PRO A 104 -26.50 -1.76 -7.17
N LEU A 105 -25.93 -2.95 -7.45
CA LEU A 105 -25.70 -3.98 -6.43
C LEU A 105 -24.68 -3.52 -5.39
N ILE A 106 -23.68 -2.73 -5.78
CA ILE A 106 -22.71 -2.13 -4.86
C ILE A 106 -23.41 -1.09 -3.97
N ALA A 107 -24.25 -0.26 -4.56
CA ALA A 107 -25.03 0.74 -3.83
C ALA A 107 -26.00 0.11 -2.84
N ASP A 108 -26.72 -0.94 -3.26
CA ASP A 108 -27.63 -1.71 -2.40
C ASP A 108 -26.86 -2.44 -1.28
N PHE A 109 -25.65 -2.95 -1.57
CA PHE A 109 -24.83 -3.57 -0.54
C PHE A 109 -24.45 -2.61 0.59
N TYR A 110 -24.19 -1.34 0.27
CA TYR A 110 -23.82 -0.32 1.25
C TYR A 110 -25.00 0.55 1.71
N ASP A 111 -26.20 0.31 1.21
CA ASP A 111 -27.40 1.11 1.45
C ASP A 111 -27.20 2.62 1.11
N THR A 112 -26.42 2.91 0.05
CA THR A 112 -25.98 4.26 -0.35
C THR A 112 -26.16 4.46 -1.86
N PRO A 113 -27.31 5.00 -2.33
CA PRO A 113 -27.60 5.16 -3.76
C PRO A 113 -26.62 6.05 -4.53
N GLU A 114 -25.98 7.02 -3.86
CA GLU A 114 -25.00 7.94 -4.44
C GLU A 114 -23.75 7.22 -4.95
N LEU A 115 -23.53 5.98 -4.51
CA LEU A 115 -22.42 5.14 -5.01
C LEU A 115 -22.64 4.71 -6.48
N ILE A 116 -23.87 4.73 -7.02
CA ILE A 116 -24.11 4.33 -8.41
C ILE A 116 -23.35 5.24 -9.39
N PRO A 117 -23.60 6.56 -9.43
CA PRO A 117 -22.88 7.44 -10.35
C PRO A 117 -21.38 7.54 -9.99
N LEU A 118 -21.03 7.52 -8.68
CA LEU A 118 -19.66 7.61 -8.23
C LEU A 118 -18.83 6.40 -8.67
N SER A 119 -19.36 5.19 -8.53
CA SER A 119 -18.67 3.96 -8.94
C SER A 119 -18.49 3.91 -10.46
N ARG A 120 -19.53 4.25 -11.24
CA ARG A 120 -19.47 4.30 -12.70
C ARG A 120 -18.37 5.24 -13.18
N LEU A 121 -18.23 6.42 -12.58
CA LEU A 121 -17.17 7.36 -12.91
C LEU A 121 -15.80 6.82 -12.44
N SER A 122 -15.68 6.38 -11.19
CA SER A 122 -14.41 5.92 -10.63
C SER A 122 -13.83 4.73 -11.38
N PHE A 123 -14.68 3.79 -11.80
CA PHE A 123 -14.25 2.59 -12.54
C PHE A 123 -13.82 2.89 -13.99
N LEU A 124 -14.20 4.02 -14.58
CA LEU A 124 -13.67 4.46 -15.87
C LEU A 124 -12.12 4.59 -15.82
N GLY A 125 -11.58 4.90 -14.64
CA GLY A 125 -10.14 4.94 -14.41
C GLY A 125 -9.41 3.65 -14.80
N PHE A 126 -10.08 2.46 -14.76
CA PHE A 126 -9.45 1.19 -15.18
C PHE A 126 -9.17 1.15 -16.67
N VAL A 127 -10.13 1.63 -17.48
CA VAL A 127 -9.97 1.68 -18.93
C VAL A 127 -8.83 2.63 -19.29
N ILE A 128 -8.76 3.79 -18.63
CA ILE A 128 -7.71 4.78 -18.86
C ILE A 128 -6.34 4.23 -18.42
N SER A 129 -6.25 3.60 -17.23
CA SER A 129 -4.97 3.09 -16.71
C SER A 129 -4.44 1.91 -17.53
N SER A 130 -5.33 1.08 -18.11
CA SER A 130 -4.92 -0.05 -18.97
C SER A 130 -4.10 0.39 -20.18
N MET A 131 -4.40 1.56 -20.72
CA MET A 131 -3.66 2.12 -21.85
C MET A 131 -2.20 2.44 -21.47
N SER A 132 -1.91 2.66 -20.19
CA SER A 132 -0.55 2.99 -19.73
C SER A 132 0.35 1.79 -19.46
N ILE A 133 -0.19 0.55 -19.38
CA ILE A 133 0.57 -0.64 -18.96
C ILE A 133 1.76 -0.92 -19.87
N ALA A 134 1.54 -0.95 -21.18
CA ALA A 134 2.61 -1.21 -22.16
C ALA A 134 3.65 -0.08 -22.23
N PRO A 135 3.27 1.22 -22.33
CA PRO A 135 4.21 2.33 -22.26
C PRO A 135 5.04 2.35 -20.96
N ARG A 136 4.41 2.09 -19.83
CA ARG A 136 5.07 2.03 -18.52
C ARG A 136 6.06 0.86 -18.44
N ALA A 137 5.67 -0.33 -18.91
CA ALA A 137 6.57 -1.47 -19.00
C ALA A 137 7.79 -1.19 -19.88
N TYR A 138 7.59 -0.49 -21.00
CA TYR A 138 8.67 -0.06 -21.88
C TYR A 138 9.66 0.88 -21.18
N LEU A 139 9.16 1.91 -20.48
CA LEU A 139 10.00 2.84 -19.71
C LEU A 139 10.78 2.13 -18.61
N PHE A 140 10.12 1.24 -17.88
CA PHE A 140 10.72 0.47 -16.78
C PHE A 140 11.82 -0.46 -17.29
N LYS A 141 11.58 -1.21 -18.36
CA LYS A 141 12.56 -2.12 -18.97
C LYS A 141 13.79 -1.39 -19.48
N ASN A 142 13.59 -0.20 -20.04
CA ASN A 142 14.69 0.63 -20.57
C ASN A 142 15.37 1.49 -19.48
N LEU A 143 15.07 1.27 -18.19
CA LEU A 143 15.66 1.98 -17.05
C LEU A 143 15.53 3.52 -17.16
N ARG A 144 14.42 4.00 -17.74
CA ARG A 144 14.13 5.44 -17.89
C ARG A 144 13.55 6.03 -16.59
N ILE A 145 14.29 5.88 -15.49
CA ILE A 145 13.80 6.22 -14.13
C ILE A 145 13.55 7.73 -13.99
N LYS A 146 14.37 8.57 -14.63
CA LYS A 146 14.13 10.02 -14.63
C LYS A 146 12.77 10.37 -15.23
N ASP A 147 12.43 9.75 -16.36
CA ASP A 147 11.14 10.03 -17.02
C ASP A 147 9.97 9.54 -16.19
N THR A 148 10.06 8.35 -15.60
CA THR A 148 9.01 7.85 -14.69
C THR A 148 8.86 8.73 -13.45
N THR A 149 9.95 9.33 -12.96
CA THR A 149 9.91 10.33 -11.88
C THR A 149 9.14 11.58 -12.28
N VAL A 150 9.48 12.16 -13.44
CA VAL A 150 8.80 13.35 -13.98
C VAL A 150 7.33 13.07 -14.22
N ILE A 151 7.00 11.93 -14.82
CA ILE A 151 5.61 11.50 -15.04
C ILE A 151 4.83 11.47 -13.71
N SER A 152 5.37 10.77 -12.70
CA SER A 152 4.68 10.61 -11.42
C SER A 152 4.47 11.94 -10.70
N ILE A 153 5.51 12.78 -10.64
CA ILE A 153 5.44 14.09 -9.95
C ILE A 153 4.47 15.02 -10.68
N SER A 154 4.56 15.13 -12.01
CA SER A 154 3.67 16.00 -12.78
C SER A 154 2.21 15.55 -12.66
N SER A 155 1.95 14.23 -12.74
CA SER A 155 0.60 13.68 -12.57
C SER A 155 0.04 13.98 -11.18
N LEU A 156 0.88 13.90 -10.15
CA LEU A 156 0.49 14.17 -8.78
C LEU A 156 0.17 15.67 -8.55
N ILE A 157 0.98 16.57 -9.13
CA ILE A 157 0.76 18.01 -9.03
C ILE A 157 -0.56 18.39 -9.74
N VAL A 158 -0.74 17.96 -10.98
CA VAL A 158 -1.97 18.28 -11.74
C VAL A 158 -3.21 17.73 -11.04
N SER A 159 -3.17 16.47 -10.62
CA SER A 159 -4.31 15.87 -9.91
C SER A 159 -4.58 16.53 -8.55
N GLY A 160 -3.53 16.91 -7.82
CA GLY A 160 -3.65 17.62 -6.55
C GLY A 160 -4.34 18.98 -6.74
N ILE A 161 -3.96 19.75 -7.76
CA ILE A 161 -4.60 21.02 -8.11
C ILE A 161 -6.08 20.81 -8.46
N VAL A 162 -6.37 19.82 -9.32
CA VAL A 162 -7.76 19.48 -9.70
C VAL A 162 -8.59 19.10 -8.47
N GLY A 163 -8.07 18.21 -7.62
CA GLY A 163 -8.77 17.78 -6.41
C GLY A 163 -9.06 18.93 -5.45
N ILE A 164 -8.06 19.79 -5.17
CA ILE A 164 -8.21 20.94 -4.28
C ILE A 164 -9.21 21.95 -4.87
N THR A 165 -9.12 22.25 -6.16
CA THR A 165 -10.04 23.18 -6.83
C THR A 165 -11.48 22.69 -6.74
N LEU A 166 -11.73 21.41 -7.01
CA LEU A 166 -13.07 20.83 -6.92
C LEU A 166 -13.59 20.80 -5.48
N ALA A 167 -12.75 20.40 -4.51
CA ALA A 167 -13.12 20.38 -3.11
C ALA A 167 -13.45 21.80 -2.59
N ALA A 168 -12.66 22.81 -2.97
CA ALA A 168 -12.90 24.22 -2.60
C ALA A 168 -14.20 24.79 -3.22
N ASN A 169 -14.66 24.24 -4.35
CA ASN A 169 -15.91 24.62 -4.98
C ASN A 169 -17.12 23.76 -4.54
N GLY A 170 -16.97 22.97 -3.48
CA GLY A 170 -18.09 22.22 -2.88
C GLY A 170 -18.47 20.93 -3.59
N PHE A 171 -17.58 20.37 -4.44
CA PHE A 171 -17.84 19.09 -5.12
C PHE A 171 -17.67 17.86 -4.21
N ALA A 172 -17.45 18.05 -2.89
CA ALA A 172 -17.43 16.97 -1.90
C ALA A 172 -16.62 15.75 -2.36
N TYR A 173 -17.15 14.51 -2.20
CA TYR A 173 -16.50 13.27 -2.62
C TYR A 173 -16.15 13.19 -4.12
N TRP A 174 -16.84 13.95 -4.99
CA TRP A 174 -16.49 14.05 -6.41
C TRP A 174 -15.09 14.63 -6.63
N GLY A 175 -14.66 15.57 -5.74
CA GLY A 175 -13.32 16.13 -5.78
C GLY A 175 -12.24 15.04 -5.63
N VAL A 176 -12.42 14.08 -4.72
CA VAL A 176 -11.50 12.96 -4.50
C VAL A 176 -11.52 11.98 -5.67
N ALA A 177 -12.71 11.66 -6.19
CA ALA A 177 -12.85 10.74 -7.32
C ALA A 177 -12.22 11.32 -8.60
N LEU A 178 -12.51 12.58 -8.92
CA LEU A 178 -11.96 13.27 -10.10
C LEU A 178 -10.45 13.54 -9.96
N GLN A 179 -9.94 13.77 -8.74
CA GLN A 179 -8.51 13.81 -8.48
C GLN A 179 -7.84 12.51 -8.92
N SER A 180 -8.38 11.36 -8.51
CA SER A 180 -7.85 10.04 -8.86
C SER A 180 -7.88 9.79 -10.36
N ILE A 181 -8.98 10.14 -11.04
CA ILE A 181 -9.10 10.01 -12.50
C ILE A 181 -8.12 10.94 -13.22
N SER A 182 -7.99 12.18 -12.75
CA SER A 182 -7.03 13.14 -13.32
C SER A 182 -5.60 12.63 -13.19
N PHE A 183 -5.23 12.06 -12.04
CA PHE A 183 -3.92 11.44 -11.83
C PHE A 183 -3.65 10.35 -12.87
N ILE A 184 -4.60 9.40 -13.02
CA ILE A 184 -4.48 8.28 -13.96
C ILE A 184 -4.41 8.79 -15.41
N THR A 185 -5.22 9.78 -15.76
CA THR A 185 -5.29 10.34 -17.11
C THR A 185 -3.99 11.04 -17.49
N VAL A 186 -3.50 11.94 -16.64
CA VAL A 186 -2.23 12.65 -16.87
C VAL A 186 -1.06 11.67 -16.93
N MET A 187 -1.02 10.71 -16.00
CA MET A 187 -0.01 9.66 -16.00
C MET A 187 -0.03 8.84 -17.30
N THR A 188 -1.20 8.50 -17.82
CA THR A 188 -1.34 7.75 -19.06
C THR A 188 -0.84 8.57 -20.25
N ILE A 189 -1.26 9.82 -20.37
CA ILE A 189 -0.81 10.73 -21.44
C ILE A 189 0.71 10.88 -21.42
N LEU A 190 1.29 11.15 -20.25
CA LEU A 190 2.72 11.32 -20.10
C LEU A 190 3.51 10.02 -20.34
N ASN A 191 2.98 8.86 -19.96
CA ASN A 191 3.62 7.59 -20.30
C ASN A 191 3.71 7.38 -21.81
N PHE A 192 2.65 7.70 -22.55
CA PHE A 192 2.71 7.68 -24.02
C PHE A 192 3.69 8.70 -24.59
N TYR A 193 3.71 9.91 -24.05
CA TYR A 193 4.61 10.97 -24.52
C TYR A 193 6.08 10.57 -24.33
N PHE A 194 6.46 10.17 -23.13
CA PHE A 194 7.86 9.85 -22.83
C PHE A 194 8.33 8.51 -23.40
N SER A 195 7.46 7.50 -23.50
CA SER A 195 7.86 6.20 -24.08
C SER A 195 8.11 6.25 -25.58
N HIS A 196 7.45 7.18 -26.28
CA HIS A 196 7.36 7.22 -27.75
C HIS A 196 6.81 5.93 -28.36
N TRP A 197 6.39 4.96 -27.54
CA TRP A 197 5.76 3.73 -27.98
C TRP A 197 4.32 4.02 -28.40
N ARG A 198 3.85 3.38 -29.49
CA ARG A 198 2.49 3.51 -29.99
C ARG A 198 1.92 2.14 -30.31
N PRO A 199 0.64 1.88 -29.98
CA PRO A 199 -0.01 0.63 -30.34
C PRO A 199 -0.20 0.53 -31.86
N ARG A 200 -0.13 -0.70 -32.37
CA ARG A 200 -0.49 -1.03 -33.75
C ARG A 200 -1.75 -1.88 -33.74
N PHE A 201 -2.62 -1.70 -34.71
CA PHE A 201 -3.85 -2.52 -34.87
C PHE A 201 -3.47 -3.92 -35.39
N ARG A 202 -2.78 -4.69 -34.58
CA ARG A 202 -2.46 -6.10 -34.81
C ARG A 202 -2.74 -6.87 -33.54
N PHE A 203 -3.63 -7.87 -33.64
CA PHE A 203 -4.10 -8.68 -32.53
C PHE A 203 -3.37 -10.03 -32.56
N ASP A 204 -2.20 -10.12 -31.96
CA ASP A 204 -1.49 -11.37 -31.76
C ASP A 204 -1.39 -11.61 -30.24
N PHE A 205 -2.16 -12.58 -29.75
CA PHE A 205 -2.21 -12.93 -28.32
C PHE A 205 -1.27 -14.10 -27.97
N THR A 206 -0.47 -14.58 -28.91
CA THR A 206 0.53 -15.63 -28.63
C THR A 206 1.43 -15.30 -27.45
N PRO A 207 1.98 -14.05 -27.32
CA PRO A 207 2.79 -13.68 -26.17
C PRO A 207 2.03 -13.75 -24.84
N ILE A 208 0.71 -13.51 -24.85
CA ILE A 208 -0.13 -13.58 -23.64
C ILE A 208 -0.24 -15.01 -23.14
N LYS A 209 -0.45 -16.00 -24.04
CA LYS A 209 -0.55 -17.41 -23.67
C LYS A 209 0.71 -17.90 -22.95
N GLU A 210 1.88 -17.42 -23.36
CA GLU A 210 3.16 -17.75 -22.73
C GLU A 210 3.32 -17.12 -21.33
N MET A 211 2.75 -15.92 -21.13
CA MET A 211 2.85 -15.18 -19.87
C MET A 211 1.79 -15.55 -18.83
N ILE A 212 0.62 -16.05 -19.25
CA ILE A 212 -0.55 -16.21 -18.39
C ILE A 212 -0.34 -17.22 -17.25
N GLY A 213 0.46 -18.27 -17.49
CA GLY A 213 0.75 -19.29 -16.47
C GLY A 213 1.55 -18.73 -15.28
N PHE A 214 2.44 -17.77 -15.52
CA PHE A 214 3.16 -17.05 -14.48
C PHE A 214 2.29 -15.97 -13.85
N SER A 215 1.56 -15.23 -14.65
CA SER A 215 0.72 -14.12 -14.23
C SER A 215 -0.46 -14.54 -13.35
N SER A 216 -1.11 -15.67 -13.64
CA SER A 216 -2.29 -16.14 -12.89
C SER A 216 -2.00 -16.40 -11.41
N LYS A 217 -0.83 -16.96 -11.07
CA LYS A 217 -0.43 -17.17 -9.67
C LYS A 217 -0.23 -15.84 -8.93
N ILE A 218 0.35 -14.86 -9.59
CA ILE A 218 0.55 -13.52 -9.04
C ILE A 218 -0.81 -12.84 -8.83
N ILE A 219 -1.71 -12.91 -9.81
CA ILE A 219 -3.06 -12.32 -9.72
C ILE A 219 -3.80 -12.87 -8.49
N ILE A 220 -3.86 -14.20 -8.35
CA ILE A 220 -4.57 -14.83 -7.22
C ILE A 220 -3.99 -14.36 -5.89
N THR A 221 -2.67 -14.38 -5.74
CA THR A 221 -2.01 -13.91 -4.51
C THR A 221 -2.32 -12.44 -4.22
N ASN A 222 -2.28 -11.60 -5.26
CA ASN A 222 -2.57 -10.17 -5.12
C ASN A 222 -4.03 -9.91 -4.74
N ILE A 223 -5.00 -10.64 -5.32
CA ILE A 223 -6.42 -10.50 -4.97
C ILE A 223 -6.64 -10.80 -3.48
N PHE A 224 -6.10 -11.90 -2.95
CA PHE A 224 -6.24 -12.20 -1.53
C PHE A 224 -5.56 -11.16 -0.64
N THR A 225 -4.40 -10.64 -1.04
CA THR A 225 -3.72 -9.56 -0.33
C THR A 225 -4.56 -8.27 -0.33
N ILE A 226 -5.19 -7.94 -1.46
CA ILE A 226 -6.07 -6.78 -1.60
C ILE A 226 -7.31 -6.92 -0.73
N ILE A 227 -7.95 -8.09 -0.74
CA ILE A 227 -9.09 -8.39 0.12
C ILE A 227 -8.68 -8.18 1.59
N ASN A 228 -7.55 -8.74 2.00
CA ASN A 228 -7.05 -8.59 3.37
C ASN A 228 -6.82 -7.13 3.77
N ASN A 229 -6.21 -6.34 2.89
CA ASN A 229 -5.87 -4.94 3.17
C ASN A 229 -7.11 -4.02 3.19
N ASN A 230 -8.18 -4.37 2.46
CA ASN A 230 -9.39 -3.56 2.35
C ASN A 230 -10.58 -4.12 3.14
N LEU A 231 -10.43 -5.29 3.75
CA LEU A 231 -11.49 -5.98 4.46
C LEU A 231 -12.18 -5.06 5.48
N PHE A 232 -11.39 -4.31 6.23
CA PHE A 232 -11.92 -3.44 7.27
C PHE A 232 -12.79 -2.31 6.69
N SER A 233 -12.37 -1.69 5.59
CA SER A 233 -13.15 -0.66 4.89
C SER A 233 -14.50 -1.20 4.40
N VAL A 234 -14.52 -2.44 3.88
CA VAL A 234 -15.77 -3.09 3.43
C VAL A 234 -16.72 -3.34 4.59
N LEU A 235 -16.21 -3.90 5.67
CA LEU A 235 -17.03 -4.24 6.84
C LEU A 235 -17.55 -2.98 7.55
N LEU A 236 -16.72 -1.93 7.62
CA LEU A 236 -17.16 -0.65 8.18
C LEU A 236 -18.23 0.00 7.32
N GLY A 237 -18.09 -0.03 6.00
CA GLY A 237 -19.11 0.50 5.09
C GLY A 237 -20.44 -0.25 5.16
N LYS A 238 -20.41 -1.58 5.34
CA LYS A 238 -21.63 -2.39 5.45
C LYS A 238 -22.32 -2.29 6.80
N PHE A 239 -21.56 -2.31 7.90
CA PHE A 239 -22.13 -2.46 9.24
C PHE A 239 -22.23 -1.13 10.03
N TYR A 240 -21.57 -0.07 9.55
CA TYR A 240 -21.58 1.23 10.24
C TYR A 240 -21.99 2.36 9.28
N SER A 241 -21.05 3.19 8.83
CA SER A 241 -21.36 4.32 7.96
C SER A 241 -20.16 4.73 7.10
N GLU A 242 -20.43 5.50 6.04
CA GLU A 242 -19.39 6.14 5.22
C GLU A 242 -18.44 7.01 6.06
N ARG A 243 -18.94 7.66 7.10
CA ARG A 243 -18.12 8.48 8.02
C ARG A 243 -17.07 7.65 8.75
N GLU A 244 -17.43 6.44 9.22
CA GLU A 244 -16.49 5.54 9.88
C GLU A 244 -15.47 4.97 8.89
N VAL A 245 -15.87 4.67 7.65
CA VAL A 245 -14.94 4.31 6.57
C VAL A 245 -13.95 5.44 6.30
N GLY A 246 -14.42 6.69 6.27
CA GLY A 246 -13.58 7.87 6.06
C GLY A 246 -12.57 8.06 7.18
N ASN A 247 -13.01 7.95 8.44
CA ASN A 247 -12.13 8.03 9.62
C ASN A 247 -11.08 6.93 9.60
N PHE A 248 -11.47 5.70 9.27
CA PHE A 248 -10.54 4.58 9.14
C PHE A 248 -9.57 4.79 7.97
N THR A 249 -10.06 5.24 6.82
CA THR A 249 -9.24 5.50 5.62
C THR A 249 -8.16 6.53 5.92
N GLN A 250 -8.53 7.60 6.61
CA GLN A 250 -7.57 8.65 6.99
C GLN A 250 -6.56 8.15 8.02
N ALA A 251 -6.99 7.44 9.04
CA ALA A 251 -6.09 6.83 10.02
C ALA A 251 -5.13 5.82 9.36
N ASN A 252 -5.65 4.97 8.48
CA ASN A 252 -4.83 3.98 7.75
C ASN A 252 -3.82 4.64 6.80
N LYS A 253 -4.15 5.79 6.21
CA LYS A 253 -3.23 6.57 5.38
C LYS A 253 -2.02 7.04 6.19
N TRP A 254 -2.24 7.61 7.39
CA TRP A 254 -1.16 8.04 8.28
C TRP A 254 -0.32 6.87 8.80
N ASN A 255 -0.98 5.79 9.23
CA ASN A 255 -0.31 4.55 9.62
C ASN A 255 0.56 4.00 8.47
N GLY A 256 -0.01 3.98 7.24
CA GLY A 256 0.68 3.56 6.03
C GLY A 256 1.94 4.39 5.75
N MET A 257 1.88 5.72 5.84
CA MET A 257 3.05 6.58 5.65
C MET A 257 4.19 6.23 6.61
N GLY A 258 3.87 5.89 7.88
CA GLY A 258 4.87 5.48 8.86
C GLY A 258 5.54 4.17 8.50
N HIS A 259 4.78 3.09 8.40
CA HIS A 259 5.37 1.75 8.25
C HIS A 259 5.88 1.43 6.84
N THR A 260 5.29 1.99 5.75
CA THR A 260 5.72 1.66 4.38
C THR A 260 7.12 2.16 4.06
N THR A 261 7.54 3.28 4.62
CA THR A 261 8.91 3.80 4.50
C THR A 261 9.90 2.80 5.10
N ILE A 262 9.63 2.33 6.33
CA ILE A 262 10.47 1.34 7.02
C ILE A 262 10.46 0.00 6.27
N THR A 263 9.29 -0.46 5.87
CA THR A 263 9.13 -1.71 5.09
C THR A 263 9.89 -1.65 3.76
N GLY A 264 9.84 -0.51 3.07
CA GLY A 264 10.58 -0.30 1.82
C GLY A 264 12.09 -0.42 1.99
N MET A 265 12.64 0.17 3.05
CA MET A 265 14.07 0.04 3.38
C MET A 265 14.46 -1.43 3.65
N ILE A 266 13.65 -2.15 4.42
CA ILE A 266 13.90 -3.56 4.74
C ILE A 266 13.79 -4.44 3.49
N ASN A 267 12.74 -4.28 2.69
CA ASN A 267 12.52 -5.07 1.48
C ASN A 267 13.64 -4.89 0.46
N GLY A 268 14.19 -3.69 0.33
CA GLY A 268 15.31 -3.40 -0.58
C GLY A 268 16.59 -4.16 -0.23
N ILE A 269 16.77 -4.57 1.02
CA ILE A 269 17.98 -5.23 1.51
C ILE A 269 17.73 -6.73 1.81
N ALA A 270 16.61 -7.06 2.43
CA ALA A 270 16.38 -8.37 3.01
C ALA A 270 16.40 -9.51 1.97
N GLN A 271 15.62 -9.38 0.91
CA GLN A 271 15.47 -10.45 -0.08
C GLN A 271 16.78 -10.74 -0.84
N PRO A 272 17.52 -9.75 -1.39
CA PRO A 272 18.82 -10.01 -2.02
C PRO A 272 19.86 -10.62 -1.08
N VAL A 273 19.89 -10.16 0.19
CA VAL A 273 20.84 -10.68 1.18
C VAL A 273 20.51 -12.12 1.56
N PHE A 274 19.21 -12.44 1.79
CA PHE A 274 18.79 -13.81 2.11
C PHE A 274 19.10 -14.80 0.99
N THR A 275 18.92 -14.37 -0.27
CA THR A 275 19.25 -15.20 -1.43
C THR A 275 20.74 -15.50 -1.52
N ARG A 276 21.60 -14.50 -1.23
CA ARG A 276 23.08 -14.69 -1.27
C ARG A 276 23.62 -15.64 -0.20
N VAL A 277 22.90 -15.81 0.90
CA VAL A 277 23.31 -16.69 2.02
C VAL A 277 22.40 -17.90 2.15
N ALA A 278 21.62 -18.22 1.14
CA ALA A 278 20.60 -19.29 1.19
C ALA A 278 21.20 -20.68 1.42
N ASP A 279 22.42 -20.93 0.95
CA ASP A 279 23.12 -22.22 1.06
C ASP A 279 23.70 -22.49 2.45
N ASP A 280 23.93 -21.44 3.26
CA ASP A 280 24.48 -21.55 4.62
C ASP A 280 23.41 -21.14 5.65
N LYS A 281 22.75 -22.16 6.25
CA LYS A 281 21.69 -21.95 7.25
C LYS A 281 22.16 -21.18 8.48
N ALA A 282 23.38 -21.40 8.95
CA ALA A 282 23.91 -20.73 10.13
C ALA A 282 24.15 -19.25 9.85
N ARG A 283 24.74 -18.93 8.71
CA ARG A 283 24.96 -17.58 8.24
C ARG A 283 23.63 -16.87 7.96
N GLN A 284 22.67 -17.55 7.36
CA GLN A 284 21.33 -17.01 7.08
C GLN A 284 20.58 -16.69 8.38
N LEU A 285 20.67 -17.55 9.41
CA LEU A 285 20.12 -17.28 10.73
C LEU A 285 20.75 -16.06 11.38
N ALA A 286 22.08 -15.94 11.33
CA ALA A 286 22.82 -14.79 11.89
C ALA A 286 22.40 -13.47 11.20
N VAL A 287 22.30 -13.47 9.87
CA VAL A 287 21.85 -12.33 9.08
C VAL A 287 20.39 -11.99 9.39
N PHE A 288 19.50 -12.98 9.43
CA PHE A 288 18.09 -12.78 9.77
C PHE A 288 17.94 -12.11 11.13
N ARG A 289 18.63 -12.60 12.17
CA ARG A 289 18.59 -12.03 13.51
C ARG A 289 19.14 -10.60 13.56
N LYS A 290 20.19 -10.30 12.78
CA LYS A 290 20.71 -8.92 12.67
C LYS A 290 19.70 -7.97 12.04
N LEU A 291 19.06 -8.39 10.96
CA LEU A 291 18.00 -7.61 10.31
C LEU A 291 16.77 -7.48 11.19
N LEU A 292 16.40 -8.52 11.94
CA LEU A 292 15.27 -8.50 12.87
C LEU A 292 15.47 -7.45 13.98
N ARG A 293 16.67 -7.41 14.59
CA ARG A 293 17.03 -6.38 15.58
C ARG A 293 16.99 -4.98 15.00
N PHE A 294 17.55 -4.79 13.81
CA PHE A 294 17.55 -3.50 13.13
C PHE A 294 16.14 -3.03 12.79
N THR A 295 15.30 -3.95 12.28
CA THR A 295 13.90 -3.67 11.98
C THR A 295 13.13 -3.29 13.24
N ALA A 296 13.30 -4.04 14.33
CA ALA A 296 12.66 -3.78 15.61
C ALA A 296 13.10 -2.42 16.19
N PHE A 297 14.41 -2.12 16.14
CA PHE A 297 14.99 -0.87 16.62
C PHE A 297 14.39 0.38 15.93
N ILE A 298 14.09 0.30 14.64
CA ILE A 298 13.49 1.45 13.91
C ILE A 298 11.98 1.45 14.03
N SER A 299 11.33 0.29 13.86
CA SER A 299 9.88 0.21 13.70
C SER A 299 9.12 0.49 14.98
N PHE A 300 9.55 -0.06 16.13
CA PHE A 300 8.81 0.15 17.37
C PHE A 300 8.85 1.61 17.85
N PRO A 301 10.00 2.29 17.96
CA PRO A 301 10.02 3.69 18.38
C PRO A 301 9.25 4.59 17.40
N ALA A 302 9.43 4.40 16.08
CA ALA A 302 8.78 5.24 15.08
C ALA A 302 7.25 5.11 15.12
N MET A 303 6.72 3.88 15.13
CA MET A 303 5.28 3.67 15.06
C MET A 303 4.58 3.89 16.41
N LEU A 304 5.20 3.50 17.52
CA LEU A 304 4.65 3.79 18.86
C LEU A 304 4.77 5.29 19.19
N GLY A 305 5.83 5.96 18.73
CA GLY A 305 5.94 7.42 18.79
C GLY A 305 4.83 8.11 17.98
N LEU A 306 4.54 7.62 16.75
CA LEU A 306 3.42 8.12 15.96
C LEU A 306 2.07 7.89 16.68
N SER A 307 1.90 6.76 17.34
CA SER A 307 0.73 6.48 18.18
C SER A 307 0.58 7.52 19.31
N LEU A 308 1.68 7.88 19.97
CA LEU A 308 1.71 8.84 21.08
C LEU A 308 1.29 10.25 20.65
N VAL A 309 1.74 10.69 19.47
CA VAL A 309 1.47 12.04 18.94
C VAL A 309 0.24 12.09 18.02
N SER A 310 -0.48 10.99 17.84
CA SER A 310 -1.56 10.87 16.85
C SER A 310 -2.65 11.93 16.99
N LYS A 311 -3.05 12.26 18.23
CA LYS A 311 -4.08 13.24 18.51
C LYS A 311 -3.62 14.65 18.09
N GLU A 312 -2.47 15.07 18.57
CA GLU A 312 -1.89 16.38 18.27
C GLU A 312 -1.61 16.49 16.75
N LEU A 313 -1.02 15.45 16.17
CA LEU A 313 -0.73 15.39 14.74
C LEU A 313 -1.99 15.60 13.90
N ILE A 314 -3.06 14.89 14.19
CA ILE A 314 -4.33 14.97 13.45
C ILE A 314 -4.95 16.36 13.61
N ILE A 315 -5.04 16.88 14.83
CA ILE A 315 -5.66 18.20 15.06
C ILE A 315 -4.86 19.32 14.38
N ILE A 316 -3.54 19.32 14.52
CA ILE A 316 -2.68 20.37 13.94
C ILE A 316 -2.69 20.30 12.41
N THR A 317 -2.66 19.11 11.84
CA THR A 317 -2.55 18.97 10.38
C THR A 317 -3.89 19.08 9.68
N ILE A 318 -4.91 18.33 10.13
CA ILE A 318 -6.19 18.16 9.40
C ILE A 318 -7.43 18.58 10.20
N THR A 319 -7.26 19.20 11.38
CA THR A 319 -8.28 19.76 12.26
C THR A 319 -9.02 18.76 13.18
N GLU A 320 -9.76 19.31 14.15
CA GLU A 320 -10.49 18.55 15.18
C GLU A 320 -11.61 17.66 14.62
N LYS A 321 -12.16 17.96 13.45
CA LYS A 321 -13.21 17.14 12.83
C LYS A 321 -12.76 15.70 12.56
N TRP A 322 -11.44 15.45 12.49
CA TRP A 322 -10.82 14.16 12.29
C TRP A 322 -10.38 13.48 13.59
N LEU A 323 -10.79 13.98 14.75
CA LEU A 323 -10.42 13.40 16.04
C LEU A 323 -10.73 11.89 16.18
N PRO A 324 -11.86 11.35 15.65
CA PRO A 324 -12.10 9.91 15.66
C PRO A 324 -11.02 9.13 14.89
N SER A 325 -10.43 9.72 13.83
CA SER A 325 -9.31 9.09 13.10
C SER A 325 -8.05 8.98 13.97
N ALA A 326 -7.82 9.89 14.92
CA ALA A 326 -6.67 9.82 15.83
C ALA A 326 -6.76 8.59 16.75
N ASP A 327 -7.94 8.29 17.32
CA ASP A 327 -8.19 7.09 18.14
C ASP A 327 -7.91 5.80 17.34
N ILE A 328 -8.37 5.77 16.09
CA ILE A 328 -8.14 4.65 15.17
C ILE A 328 -6.65 4.52 14.86
N LEU A 329 -5.98 5.65 14.58
CA LEU A 329 -4.55 5.69 14.27
C LEU A 329 -3.70 5.14 15.42
N GLN A 330 -4.03 5.48 16.66
CA GLN A 330 -3.34 4.94 17.84
C GLN A 330 -3.30 3.41 17.84
N LEU A 331 -4.46 2.77 17.59
CA LEU A 331 -4.55 1.32 17.54
C LEU A 331 -3.84 0.73 16.31
N LEU A 332 -3.99 1.37 15.14
CA LEU A 332 -3.35 0.91 13.92
C LEU A 332 -1.83 1.02 13.98
N CYS A 333 -1.27 2.02 14.67
CA CYS A 333 0.18 2.16 14.84
C CYS A 333 0.78 1.02 15.68
N ILE A 334 0.03 0.44 16.63
CA ILE A 334 0.48 -0.76 17.36
C ILE A 334 0.69 -1.91 16.37
N TRP A 335 -0.26 -2.15 15.46
CA TRP A 335 -0.10 -3.12 14.39
C TRP A 335 0.99 -2.69 13.40
N GLY A 336 1.01 -1.42 13.00
CA GLY A 336 1.98 -0.83 12.10
C GLY A 336 3.43 -1.08 12.52
N ALA A 337 3.70 -1.12 13.83
CA ALA A 337 5.02 -1.41 14.38
C ALA A 337 5.50 -2.85 14.09
N PHE A 338 4.58 -3.80 13.92
CA PHE A 338 4.89 -5.20 13.61
C PHE A 338 4.94 -5.51 12.11
N ILE A 339 4.36 -4.66 11.25
CA ILE A 339 4.32 -4.90 9.79
C ILE A 339 5.71 -5.10 9.19
N PRO A 340 6.74 -4.22 9.43
CA PRO A 340 8.08 -4.43 8.90
C PRO A 340 8.74 -5.72 9.41
N VAL A 341 8.47 -6.09 10.66
CA VAL A 341 8.94 -7.35 11.27
C VAL A 341 8.35 -8.54 10.52
N ILE A 342 7.03 -8.58 10.32
CA ILE A 342 6.35 -9.67 9.60
C ILE A 342 6.83 -9.76 8.15
N ASN A 343 7.05 -8.61 7.49
CA ASN A 343 7.61 -8.59 6.14
C ASN A 343 9.01 -9.22 6.06
N LEU A 344 9.82 -9.10 7.10
CA LEU A 344 11.13 -9.77 7.15
C LEU A 344 10.98 -11.31 7.15
N PHE A 345 10.01 -11.84 7.91
CA PHE A 345 9.71 -13.28 7.93
C PHE A 345 9.23 -13.78 6.56
N SER A 346 8.31 -13.05 5.92
CA SER A 346 7.80 -13.41 4.60
C SER A 346 8.88 -13.33 3.51
N ASN A 347 9.75 -12.33 3.54
CA ASN A 347 10.87 -12.19 2.61
C ASN A 347 11.84 -13.38 2.68
N LEU A 348 12.12 -13.91 3.89
CA LEU A 348 12.94 -15.10 4.04
C LEU A 348 12.28 -16.31 3.36
N LEU A 349 11.00 -16.54 3.57
CA LEU A 349 10.28 -17.67 2.97
C LEU A 349 10.23 -17.57 1.45
N ILE A 350 9.98 -16.37 0.92
CA ILE A 350 9.95 -16.09 -0.51
C ILE A 350 11.35 -16.31 -1.12
N SER A 351 12.42 -15.85 -0.46
CA SER A 351 13.80 -16.05 -0.94
C SER A 351 14.23 -17.50 -1.01
N ARG A 352 13.56 -18.38 -0.24
CA ARG A 352 13.74 -19.84 -0.27
C ARG A 352 12.80 -20.57 -1.23
N GLY A 353 12.01 -19.83 -2.02
CA GLY A 353 11.07 -20.42 -2.98
C GLY A 353 9.73 -20.85 -2.39
N HIS A 354 9.48 -20.60 -1.10
CA HIS A 354 8.25 -21.02 -0.42
C HIS A 354 7.09 -20.02 -0.56
N SER A 355 6.88 -19.48 -1.77
CA SER A 355 5.77 -18.56 -2.07
C SER A 355 4.38 -19.13 -1.77
N SER A 356 4.22 -20.45 -1.90
CA SER A 356 2.96 -21.14 -1.57
C SER A 356 2.64 -21.06 -0.08
N ILE A 357 3.64 -21.10 0.81
CA ILE A 357 3.44 -20.93 2.25
C ILE A 357 2.95 -19.50 2.53
N TYR A 358 3.55 -18.50 1.87
CA TYR A 358 3.13 -17.12 1.97
C TYR A 358 1.66 -16.96 1.56
N MET A 359 1.29 -17.45 0.40
CA MET A 359 -0.08 -17.39 -0.12
C MET A 359 -1.09 -18.02 0.85
N TRP A 360 -0.89 -19.28 1.24
CA TRP A 360 -1.83 -19.97 2.12
C TRP A 360 -1.90 -19.38 3.53
N SER A 361 -0.78 -18.87 4.05
CA SER A 361 -0.78 -18.17 5.33
C SER A 361 -1.59 -16.87 5.28
N THR A 362 -1.46 -16.10 4.21
CA THR A 362 -2.25 -14.87 3.98
C THR A 362 -3.73 -15.18 3.84
N ILE A 363 -4.11 -16.22 3.08
CA ILE A 363 -5.51 -16.64 2.92
C ILE A 363 -6.12 -17.04 4.27
N ARG A 364 -5.42 -17.84 5.07
CA ARG A 364 -5.91 -18.26 6.41
C ARG A 364 -6.07 -17.08 7.35
N LEU A 365 -5.13 -16.14 7.32
CA LEU A 365 -5.23 -14.90 8.11
C LEU A 365 -6.46 -14.10 7.70
N SER A 366 -6.68 -13.91 6.40
CA SER A 366 -7.85 -13.17 5.88
C SER A 366 -9.17 -13.82 6.31
N LEU A 367 -9.28 -15.14 6.18
CA LEU A 367 -10.48 -15.86 6.62
C LEU A 367 -10.72 -15.73 8.13
N LEU A 368 -9.66 -15.86 8.94
CA LEU A 368 -9.76 -15.67 10.39
C LEU A 368 -10.21 -14.24 10.74
N GLN A 369 -9.68 -13.23 10.05
CA GLN A 369 -10.07 -11.84 10.26
C GLN A 369 -11.52 -11.58 9.88
N ILE A 370 -11.99 -12.11 8.74
CA ILE A 370 -13.40 -11.99 8.34
C ILE A 370 -14.30 -12.56 9.44
N VAL A 371 -14.05 -13.80 9.85
CA VAL A 371 -14.88 -14.47 10.87
C VAL A 371 -14.84 -13.71 12.19
N ALA A 372 -13.65 -13.32 12.66
CA ALA A 372 -13.49 -12.63 13.93
C ALA A 372 -14.14 -11.24 13.93
N VAL A 373 -14.00 -10.47 12.86
CA VAL A 373 -14.57 -9.13 12.76
C VAL A 373 -16.09 -9.21 12.61
N CYS A 374 -16.61 -10.15 11.80
CA CYS A 374 -18.05 -10.40 11.70
C CYS A 374 -18.69 -10.90 13.01
N ALA A 375 -17.94 -11.61 13.84
CA ALA A 375 -18.46 -12.04 15.16
C ALA A 375 -18.49 -10.88 16.18
N ILE A 376 -17.61 -9.89 16.01
CA ILE A 376 -17.39 -8.83 17.03
C ILE A 376 -18.06 -7.49 16.63
N TYR A 377 -18.53 -7.35 15.39
CA TYR A 377 -19.13 -6.09 14.96
C TYR A 377 -20.25 -5.54 15.89
N PRO A 378 -21.08 -6.35 16.57
CA PRO A 378 -22.11 -5.81 17.47
C PRO A 378 -21.54 -5.09 18.71
N TYR A 379 -20.27 -5.36 19.07
CA TYR A 379 -19.60 -4.74 20.22
C TYR A 379 -18.94 -3.40 19.91
N GLY A 380 -19.02 -2.94 18.67
CA GLY A 380 -18.57 -1.63 18.23
C GLY A 380 -17.17 -1.62 17.62
N LEU A 381 -16.90 -0.52 16.86
CA LEU A 381 -15.69 -0.32 16.07
C LEU A 381 -14.38 -0.50 16.86
N LYS A 382 -14.33 0.02 18.11
CA LYS A 382 -13.09 -0.07 18.93
C LYS A 382 -12.72 -1.52 19.26
N TRP A 383 -13.70 -2.39 19.49
CA TRP A 383 -13.45 -3.82 19.72
C TRP A 383 -13.05 -4.55 18.44
N MET A 384 -13.68 -4.22 17.31
CA MET A 384 -13.29 -4.76 16.01
C MET A 384 -11.82 -4.47 15.71
N LEU A 385 -11.39 -3.21 15.91
CA LEU A 385 -9.99 -2.79 15.70
C LEU A 385 -9.02 -3.51 16.65
N ARG A 386 -9.37 -3.63 17.93
CA ARG A 386 -8.52 -4.35 18.90
C ARG A 386 -8.32 -5.81 18.51
N ILE A 387 -9.38 -6.51 18.15
CA ILE A 387 -9.30 -7.92 17.73
C ILE A 387 -8.51 -8.04 16.43
N PHE A 388 -8.71 -7.13 15.46
CA PHE A 388 -7.92 -7.08 14.23
C PHE A 388 -6.43 -6.96 14.54
N VAL A 389 -6.05 -6.03 15.42
CA VAL A 389 -4.65 -5.81 15.83
C VAL A 389 -4.10 -7.06 16.53
N ILE A 390 -4.84 -7.66 17.47
CA ILE A 390 -4.43 -8.85 18.22
C ILE A 390 -4.21 -10.04 17.28
N ILE A 391 -5.12 -10.28 16.34
CA ILE A 391 -5.00 -11.38 15.36
C ILE A 391 -3.75 -11.17 14.49
N ASN A 392 -3.54 -9.96 14.00
CA ASN A 392 -2.40 -9.66 13.14
C ASN A 392 -1.05 -9.83 13.87
N ILE A 393 -0.95 -9.36 15.11
CA ILE A 393 0.26 -9.53 15.92
C ILE A 393 0.44 -11.01 16.29
N GLY A 394 -0.63 -11.69 16.67
CA GLY A 394 -0.62 -13.12 16.97
C GLY A 394 -0.18 -13.97 15.78
N TRP A 395 -0.50 -13.53 14.56
CA TRP A 395 -0.07 -14.24 13.35
C TRP A 395 1.45 -14.25 13.13
N LEU A 396 2.21 -13.39 13.82
CA LEU A 396 3.66 -13.45 13.86
C LEU A 396 4.17 -14.83 14.33
N PHE A 397 3.44 -15.49 15.26
CA PHE A 397 3.81 -16.83 15.73
C PHE A 397 3.61 -17.90 14.65
N VAL A 398 2.66 -17.70 13.74
CA VAL A 398 2.49 -18.57 12.56
C VAL A 398 3.68 -18.42 11.62
N TRP A 399 4.09 -17.19 11.32
CA TRP A 399 5.29 -16.90 10.51
C TRP A 399 6.55 -17.44 11.17
N PHE A 400 6.69 -17.26 12.48
CA PHE A 400 7.80 -17.83 13.26
C PHE A 400 7.90 -19.33 13.10
N ARG A 401 6.76 -20.06 13.14
CA ARG A 401 6.76 -21.54 13.00
C ARG A 401 7.35 -21.98 11.65
N PHE A 402 7.05 -21.29 10.57
CA PHE A 402 7.62 -21.59 9.26
C PHE A 402 9.11 -21.24 9.19
N VAL A 403 9.51 -20.07 9.65
CA VAL A 403 10.91 -19.62 9.66
C VAL A 403 11.77 -20.51 10.56
N LYS A 404 11.25 -20.97 11.71
CA LYS A 404 11.91 -21.93 12.58
C LYS A 404 12.28 -23.23 11.83
N ARG A 405 11.37 -23.73 10.98
CA ARG A 405 11.64 -24.95 10.18
C ARG A 405 12.73 -24.74 9.14
N GLU A 406 12.84 -23.54 8.58
CA GLU A 406 13.78 -23.22 7.50
C GLU A 406 15.20 -22.97 8.00
N ILE A 407 15.35 -22.12 9.01
CA ILE A 407 16.68 -21.66 9.49
C ILE A 407 16.98 -22.00 10.95
N GLY A 408 16.10 -22.77 11.62
CA GLY A 408 16.31 -23.17 13.01
C GLY A 408 16.17 -22.05 14.05
N LEU A 409 15.48 -20.94 13.72
CA LEU A 409 15.25 -19.82 14.64
C LEU A 409 14.54 -20.31 15.93
N ARG A 410 15.12 -20.06 17.10
CA ARG A 410 14.50 -20.39 18.39
C ARG A 410 13.59 -19.25 18.85
N LEU A 411 12.48 -19.57 19.51
CA LEU A 411 11.54 -18.55 20.06
C LEU A 411 12.25 -17.61 21.04
N ARG A 412 13.12 -18.15 21.89
CA ARG A 412 13.92 -17.36 22.83
C ARG A 412 14.80 -16.32 22.11
N ASP A 413 15.39 -16.70 20.97
CA ASP A 413 16.25 -15.82 20.18
C ASP A 413 15.42 -14.71 19.52
N MET A 414 14.27 -15.06 18.93
CA MET A 414 13.34 -14.08 18.37
C MET A 414 12.88 -13.07 19.45
N LEU A 415 12.47 -13.57 20.61
CA LEU A 415 12.05 -12.70 21.70
C LEU A 415 13.19 -11.80 22.19
N LYS A 416 14.41 -12.33 22.36
CA LYS A 416 15.59 -11.54 22.72
C LYS A 416 15.93 -10.45 21.69
N ASP A 417 15.64 -10.69 20.41
CA ASP A 417 15.94 -9.75 19.35
C ASP A 417 14.84 -8.67 19.20
N ILE A 418 13.60 -8.92 19.67
CA ILE A 418 12.45 -8.00 19.58
C ILE A 418 12.18 -7.27 20.91
N SER A 419 12.13 -8.02 22.03
CA SER A 419 11.62 -7.49 23.32
C SER A 419 12.38 -6.28 23.86
N PRO A 420 13.71 -6.14 23.74
CA PRO A 420 14.39 -4.96 24.30
C PRO A 420 13.93 -3.65 23.63
N TYR A 421 13.74 -3.68 22.30
CA TYR A 421 13.31 -2.50 21.55
C TYR A 421 11.83 -2.20 21.77
N LEU A 422 10.99 -3.24 21.83
CA LEU A 422 9.57 -3.09 22.14
C LEU A 422 9.36 -2.54 23.55
N SER A 423 10.00 -3.16 24.57
CA SER A 423 9.86 -2.72 25.97
C SER A 423 10.39 -1.31 26.19
N LEU A 424 11.57 -0.98 25.62
CA LEU A 424 12.11 0.37 25.69
C LEU A 424 11.16 1.39 25.05
N SER A 425 10.63 1.09 23.87
CA SER A 425 9.67 1.98 23.20
C SER A 425 8.40 2.16 24.01
N ILE A 426 7.86 1.10 24.63
CA ILE A 426 6.68 1.20 25.50
C ILE A 426 7.00 2.08 26.73
N VAL A 427 8.14 1.85 27.39
CA VAL A 427 8.56 2.67 28.54
C VAL A 427 8.69 4.14 28.17
N LEU A 428 9.36 4.44 27.03
CA LEU A 428 9.51 5.80 26.53
C LEU A 428 8.13 6.44 26.23
N VAL A 429 7.25 5.75 25.51
CA VAL A 429 5.91 6.26 25.19
C VAL A 429 5.09 6.52 26.44
N VAL A 430 5.11 5.60 27.40
CA VAL A 430 4.36 5.75 28.65
C VAL A 430 4.94 6.89 29.49
N SER A 431 6.26 6.95 29.67
CA SER A 431 6.90 8.01 30.46
C SER A 431 6.69 9.39 29.81
N THR A 432 6.85 9.49 28.50
CA THR A 432 6.59 10.74 27.76
C THR A 432 5.12 11.17 27.85
N HIS A 433 4.19 10.22 27.73
CA HIS A 433 2.75 10.52 27.87
C HIS A 433 2.45 11.17 29.23
N TYR A 434 2.92 10.58 30.32
CA TYR A 434 2.70 11.17 31.67
C TYR A 434 3.46 12.48 31.88
N ALA A 435 4.69 12.59 31.38
CA ALA A 435 5.49 13.80 31.52
C ALA A 435 4.89 15.00 30.74
N THR A 436 4.20 14.74 29.63
CA THR A 436 3.60 15.78 28.79
C THR A 436 2.14 16.07 29.13
N GLN A 437 1.50 15.30 29.99
CA GLN A 437 0.10 15.47 30.39
C GLN A 437 -0.21 16.87 30.98
N PRO A 438 0.68 17.56 31.74
CA PRO A 438 0.42 18.89 32.25
C PRO A 438 0.49 19.99 31.19
N ILE A 439 0.95 19.70 29.97
CA ILE A 439 1.13 20.69 28.91
C ILE A 439 -0.20 20.87 28.17
N GLU A 440 -0.95 21.94 28.45
CA GLU A 440 -2.23 22.22 27.82
C GLU A 440 -2.10 22.70 26.36
N ASN A 441 -1.02 23.41 26.04
CA ASN A 441 -0.79 23.91 24.68
C ASN A 441 -0.48 22.78 23.72
N LEU A 442 -1.32 22.60 22.71
CA LEU A 442 -1.27 21.49 21.75
C LEU A 442 0.08 21.41 20.99
N TYR A 443 0.62 22.56 20.57
CA TYR A 443 1.89 22.63 19.83
C TYR A 443 3.08 22.31 20.73
N LEU A 444 3.08 22.83 21.95
CA LEU A 444 4.13 22.54 22.93
C LEU A 444 4.08 21.08 23.38
N ASN A 445 2.88 20.52 23.56
CA ASN A 445 2.68 19.12 23.90
C ASN A 445 3.24 18.20 22.82
N MET A 446 2.90 18.46 21.54
CA MET A 446 3.44 17.70 20.41
C MET A 446 4.97 17.83 20.34
N ALA A 447 5.53 19.03 20.46
CA ALA A 447 6.98 19.25 20.44
C ALA A 447 7.68 18.50 21.58
N ALA A 448 7.13 18.57 22.80
CA ALA A 448 7.68 17.82 23.95
C ALA A 448 7.64 16.31 23.72
N LYS A 449 6.55 15.76 23.18
CA LYS A 449 6.42 14.32 22.84
C LYS A 449 7.40 13.86 21.76
N ILE A 450 7.83 14.75 20.86
CA ILE A 450 8.80 14.41 19.81
C ILE A 450 10.24 14.48 20.32
N ILE A 451 10.54 15.41 21.24
CA ILE A 451 11.90 15.64 21.73
C ILE A 451 12.29 14.64 22.83
N MET A 452 11.34 14.23 23.67
CA MET A 452 11.54 13.22 24.71
C MET A 452 11.53 11.79 24.14
#